data_d55c1c1128eec0217adf322e2a395d14
#
_entry.id   d55c1c1128eec0217adf322e2a395d14
#
_cell.length_a   1.000
_cell.length_b   1.000
_cell.length_c   1.000
_cell.angle_alpha   90.00
_cell.angle_beta   90.00
_cell.angle_gamma   90.00
#
_symmetry.space_group_name_H-M   'P 1'
#
loop_
_entity.id
_entity.type
_entity.pdbx_description
1 polymer ?
#
loop_
_entity_poly.entity_id
_entity_poly.type
_entity_poly.pdbx_seq_one_letter_code
_entity_poly.pdbx_strand_id
1 'polypeptide(L)'
;IYTNNIKKMTLDYEGSSVNVNDQNLFEGFIINNTFILTDREIEGFIHEKKRKANQGIKYKKTNQIIENDYVIHTQYGVGLYKGIETINERDYLKIKYADEDLLYIPVEGLDRLEKYISYGEEPKLYKLGTRGFKKRKEKLLEEIEIFAKELIKIQAQRQSIEGYTYNKDTIWQEEFEEQFPFDETDDQKKAINDVKADMESHRIMDRIVCGDVGYGKTEVAMRAAFKAIENLSRLTEGKTSDILKKLEKGTIDLVIGTHRLLSNDVNFNNLGMLIIDEEQKFGVKAKENLKAKKEKVDVLTLTATPIPRTLNLALLGIRDISIIDTPPTNRLPIITKVIDYEKEEIKTAILKELSRDGQIFYIYNEVINMEAKKKELKEMLPDFVKIEYVHGKLVPKEIKDKIKRFEAGEFDILLASTIIENGIDISNVNTMIIENFDKLGLSQVYQLRGRVGRSNRQGYCYLLKNTRSTKKGKQKQESIDKIEGIKSGGFQISMEDLKIRGAGEILGDRQHGTIETFGYDLYIKMLNEEIQKQKGTYKERIENVQIIINNRGSIPETYISGEERLSIYKRFAMLETFD
;
A
#
# COMPACT_ATOMS: atom_id res chain seq x y z
N ILE A 1 -5.72 -41.53 3.63
CA ILE A 1 -6.50 -40.52 2.94
C ILE A 1 -7.35 -39.76 3.97
N TYR A 2 -7.32 -38.45 3.92
CA TYR A 2 -8.11 -37.57 4.78
C TYR A 2 -9.15 -36.86 3.93
N THR A 3 -10.45 -37.15 4.15
CA THR A 3 -11.54 -36.63 3.34
C THR A 3 -12.81 -36.39 4.17
N ASN A 4 -13.52 -35.32 3.85
CA ASN A 4 -14.85 -35.03 4.40
C ASN A 4 -15.97 -35.76 3.66
N ASN A 5 -15.67 -36.50 2.59
CA ASN A 5 -16.65 -37.10 1.68
C ASN A 5 -16.43 -38.59 1.46
N ILE A 6 -16.37 -39.37 2.55
CA ILE A 6 -16.14 -40.83 2.53
C ILE A 6 -17.12 -41.58 1.60
N LYS A 7 -18.33 -41.05 1.40
CA LYS A 7 -19.37 -41.70 0.57
C LYS A 7 -19.15 -41.62 -0.95
N LYS A 8 -18.15 -40.89 -1.44
CA LYS A 8 -17.92 -40.69 -2.89
C LYS A 8 -16.67 -41.39 -3.44
N MET A 9 -15.87 -42.04 -2.61
CA MET A 9 -14.62 -42.65 -3.07
C MET A 9 -14.74 -44.15 -3.24
N THR A 10 -14.75 -44.61 -4.47
CA THR A 10 -14.35 -45.94 -4.88
C THR A 10 -12.88 -45.89 -5.34
N LEU A 11 -11.96 -46.36 -4.52
CA LEU A 11 -10.54 -46.50 -4.89
C LEU A 11 -10.28 -47.95 -5.27
N ASP A 12 -10.19 -48.21 -6.57
CA ASP A 12 -9.67 -49.46 -7.10
C ASP A 12 -8.13 -49.42 -7.12
N TYR A 13 -7.49 -49.91 -6.04
CA TYR A 13 -6.06 -50.07 -6.00
C TYR A 13 -5.70 -51.47 -5.53
N GLU A 14 -5.18 -52.29 -6.45
CA GLU A 14 -4.69 -53.63 -6.12
C GLU A 14 -3.31 -53.54 -5.42
N GLY A 15 -3.24 -53.95 -4.17
CA GLY A 15 -1.98 -54.29 -3.51
C GLY A 15 -1.45 -53.38 -2.42
N SER A 16 -2.17 -52.36 -1.96
CA SER A 16 -1.75 -51.49 -0.85
C SER A 16 -2.87 -51.28 0.18
N SER A 17 -2.51 -51.26 1.47
CA SER A 17 -3.49 -50.90 2.52
C SER A 17 -3.80 -49.42 2.49
N VAL A 18 -5.04 -49.06 2.20
CA VAL A 18 -5.53 -47.67 2.22
C VAL A 18 -6.35 -47.47 3.49
N ASN A 19 -5.92 -46.55 4.36
CA ASN A 19 -6.67 -46.11 5.52
C ASN A 19 -7.35 -44.78 5.19
N VAL A 20 -8.67 -44.69 5.39
CA VAL A 20 -9.46 -43.47 5.20
C VAL A 20 -9.79 -42.90 6.57
N ASN A 21 -9.51 -41.60 6.75
CA ASN A 21 -9.77 -40.88 7.99
C ASN A 21 -10.66 -39.65 7.69
N ASP A 22 -11.62 -39.36 8.54
CA ASP A 22 -12.58 -38.24 8.40
C ASP A 22 -12.07 -36.92 9.01
N GLN A 23 -10.78 -36.85 9.35
CA GLN A 23 -10.15 -35.65 9.87
C GLN A 23 -9.73 -34.69 8.74
N ASN A 24 -9.86 -33.41 8.99
CA ASN A 24 -9.50 -32.35 8.05
C ASN A 24 -7.99 -32.10 8.05
N LEU A 25 -7.31 -32.50 6.99
CA LEU A 25 -5.97 -32.01 6.65
C LEU A 25 -6.06 -31.05 5.47
N PHE A 26 -5.27 -29.98 5.50
CA PHE A 26 -5.34 -28.90 4.51
C PHE A 26 -4.59 -29.24 3.21
N GLU A 27 -3.50 -29.99 3.30
CA GLU A 27 -2.67 -30.45 2.19
C GLU A 27 -2.10 -31.83 2.48
N GLY A 28 -1.96 -32.67 1.44
CA GLY A 28 -1.30 -33.95 1.53
C GLY A 28 0.23 -33.82 1.64
N PHE A 29 0.88 -34.83 2.18
CA PHE A 29 2.33 -34.87 2.33
C PHE A 29 2.85 -36.34 2.38
N ILE A 30 4.16 -36.50 2.25
CA ILE A 30 4.81 -37.79 2.28
C ILE A 30 5.68 -37.90 3.53
N ILE A 31 5.46 -38.94 4.34
CA ILE A 31 6.31 -39.26 5.50
C ILE A 31 6.71 -40.73 5.44
N ASN A 32 7.99 -41.03 5.52
CA ASN A 32 8.53 -42.41 5.62
C ASN A 32 7.88 -43.39 4.66
N ASN A 33 7.84 -43.06 3.38
CA ASN A 33 7.23 -43.87 2.32
C ASN A 33 5.69 -44.02 2.43
N THR A 34 5.03 -43.24 3.26
CA THR A 34 3.56 -43.18 3.39
C THR A 34 3.06 -41.90 2.75
N PHE A 35 2.16 -42.06 1.77
CA PHE A 35 1.49 -40.92 1.12
C PHE A 35 0.24 -40.60 1.92
N ILE A 36 0.15 -39.37 2.39
CA ILE A 36 -1.04 -38.83 3.01
C ILE A 36 -1.66 -37.90 2.00
N LEU A 37 -2.84 -38.25 1.51
CA LEU A 37 -3.58 -37.50 0.48
C LEU A 37 -4.85 -36.91 1.10
N THR A 38 -5.17 -35.69 0.69
CA THR A 38 -6.42 -35.00 1.03
C THR A 38 -7.35 -34.95 -0.18
N ASP A 39 -8.56 -34.46 0.00
CA ASP A 39 -9.51 -34.25 -1.10
C ASP A 39 -8.92 -33.36 -2.22
N ARG A 40 -7.98 -32.49 -1.88
CA ARG A 40 -7.30 -31.57 -2.83
C ARG A 40 -6.45 -32.29 -3.86
N GLU A 41 -5.66 -33.26 -3.41
CA GLU A 41 -4.76 -34.01 -4.29
C GLU A 41 -5.55 -35.05 -5.12
N ILE A 42 -6.67 -35.51 -4.60
CA ILE A 42 -7.47 -36.56 -5.23
C ILE A 42 -8.43 -36.00 -6.28
N GLU A 43 -9.09 -34.89 -6.01
CA GLU A 43 -10.06 -34.28 -6.93
C GLU A 43 -9.46 -33.32 -7.95
N GLY A 44 -8.18 -32.94 -7.79
CA GLY A 44 -7.48 -32.04 -8.71
C GLY A 44 -8.10 -30.63 -8.81
N PHE A 45 -9.03 -30.29 -7.94
CA PHE A 45 -9.74 -29.02 -7.94
C PHE A 45 -9.35 -28.14 -6.76
N ILE A 46 -8.87 -26.96 -7.10
CA ILE A 46 -8.74 -25.86 -6.15
C ILE A 46 -10.12 -25.25 -5.94
N HIS A 47 -10.92 -25.78 -5.06
CA HIS A 47 -12.05 -25.05 -4.51
C HIS A 47 -11.50 -24.05 -3.49
N GLU A 48 -11.25 -22.83 -3.91
CA GLU A 48 -11.18 -21.70 -2.98
C GLU A 48 -12.52 -21.58 -2.25
N LYS A 49 -12.64 -22.24 -1.08
CA LYS A 49 -13.73 -21.89 -0.17
C LYS A 49 -13.53 -20.43 0.20
N LYS A 50 -14.37 -19.54 -0.32
CA LYS A 50 -14.52 -18.17 0.15
C LYS A 50 -14.77 -18.23 1.66
N ARG A 51 -13.72 -18.09 2.45
CA ARG A 51 -13.87 -17.83 3.89
C ARG A 51 -14.52 -16.46 3.99
N LYS A 52 -15.69 -16.37 4.60
CA LYS A 52 -16.30 -15.12 5.02
C LYS A 52 -15.25 -14.42 5.90
N ALA A 53 -14.61 -13.40 5.35
CA ALA A 53 -13.70 -12.55 6.09
C ALA A 53 -14.53 -11.71 7.05
N ASN A 54 -14.62 -12.17 8.29
CA ASN A 54 -14.98 -11.29 9.38
C ASN A 54 -13.77 -10.43 9.70
N GLN A 55 -13.92 -9.14 9.45
CA GLN A 55 -13.32 -8.02 10.17
C GLN A 55 -11.78 -8.04 10.34
N GLY A 56 -11.15 -7.14 9.64
CA GLY A 56 -9.75 -6.76 9.79
C GLY A 56 -8.94 -7.20 8.58
N ILE A 57 -8.33 -6.22 7.93
CA ILE A 57 -7.36 -6.42 6.87
C ILE A 57 -6.24 -7.28 7.43
N LYS A 58 -6.27 -8.60 7.14
CA LYS A 58 -5.15 -9.50 7.47
C LYS A 58 -4.00 -9.14 6.56
N TYR A 59 -3.11 -8.29 7.05
CA TYR A 59 -1.81 -8.08 6.43
C TYR A 59 -1.09 -9.41 6.27
N LYS A 60 -0.78 -9.82 5.05
CA LYS A 60 0.37 -10.68 4.81
C LYS A 60 1.61 -9.86 5.18
N LYS A 61 2.06 -9.99 6.43
CA LYS A 61 3.31 -9.38 6.89
C LYS A 61 4.46 -10.01 6.09
N THR A 62 4.94 -9.30 5.08
CA THR A 62 6.20 -9.60 4.37
C THR A 62 7.45 -9.23 5.21
N ASN A 63 7.32 -9.08 6.52
CA ASN A 63 8.43 -8.82 7.42
C ASN A 63 9.08 -10.14 7.84
N GLN A 64 9.72 -10.82 6.89
CA GLN A 64 10.63 -11.91 7.23
C GLN A 64 11.87 -11.32 7.92
N ILE A 65 12.18 -11.82 9.10
CA ILE A 65 13.43 -11.52 9.79
C ILE A 65 14.48 -12.47 9.19
N ILE A 66 15.53 -11.90 8.64
CA ILE A 66 16.67 -12.65 8.10
C ILE A 66 17.89 -12.50 9.02
N GLU A 67 18.83 -13.41 8.90
CA GLU A 67 20.06 -13.35 9.68
C GLU A 67 20.81 -12.01 9.46
N ASN A 68 21.29 -11.41 10.54
CA ASN A 68 21.88 -10.08 10.62
C ASN A 68 20.90 -8.90 10.44
N ASP A 69 19.57 -9.14 10.52
CA ASP A 69 18.62 -8.06 10.68
C ASP A 69 18.67 -7.48 12.10
N TYR A 70 18.46 -6.17 12.20
CA TYR A 70 18.15 -5.57 13.49
C TYR A 70 16.72 -5.91 13.88
N VAL A 71 16.54 -6.33 15.13
CA VAL A 71 15.23 -6.71 15.71
C VAL A 71 15.02 -5.97 17.01
N ILE A 72 13.77 -5.69 17.33
CA ILE A 72 13.42 -5.09 18.61
C ILE A 72 12.61 -6.07 19.44
N HIS A 73 13.10 -6.35 20.65
CA HIS A 73 12.37 -7.13 21.64
C HIS A 73 11.59 -6.21 22.54
N THR A 74 10.33 -6.55 22.83
CA THR A 74 9.39 -5.72 23.63
C THR A 74 9.89 -5.38 25.04
N GLN A 75 10.84 -6.14 25.59
CA GLN A 75 11.40 -5.95 26.93
C GLN A 75 12.89 -5.51 26.91
N TYR A 76 13.68 -5.98 25.92
CA TYR A 76 15.13 -5.80 25.93
C TYR A 76 15.65 -4.77 24.91
N GLY A 77 14.78 -4.27 24.05
CA GLY A 77 15.15 -3.25 23.03
C GLY A 77 15.81 -3.84 21.80
N VAL A 78 16.59 -3.00 21.11
CA VAL A 78 17.19 -3.35 19.81
C VAL A 78 18.39 -4.26 19.97
N GLY A 79 18.37 -5.38 19.25
CA GLY A 79 19.46 -6.34 19.10
C GLY A 79 19.65 -6.75 17.65
N LEU A 80 20.64 -7.57 17.37
CA LEU A 80 20.99 -8.10 16.06
C LEU A 80 20.67 -9.60 16.01
N TYR A 81 19.77 -10.01 15.13
CA TYR A 81 19.40 -11.41 14.97
C TYR A 81 20.52 -12.22 14.33
N LYS A 82 20.89 -13.35 14.93
CA LYS A 82 22.01 -14.21 14.52
C LYS A 82 21.58 -15.62 14.11
N GLY A 83 20.28 -15.82 13.82
CA GLY A 83 19.79 -17.13 13.40
C GLY A 83 19.11 -17.92 14.50
N ILE A 84 18.77 -19.16 14.18
CA ILE A 84 18.17 -20.13 15.11
C ILE A 84 19.28 -21.07 15.60
N GLU A 85 19.33 -21.31 16.90
CA GLU A 85 20.25 -22.28 17.51
C GLU A 85 19.44 -23.32 18.27
N THR A 86 19.70 -24.60 18.00
CA THR A 86 19.03 -25.70 18.68
C THR A 86 19.82 -26.10 19.91
N ILE A 87 19.24 -25.92 21.10
CA ILE A 87 19.85 -26.25 22.39
C ILE A 87 18.94 -27.27 23.09
N ASN A 88 19.47 -28.44 23.45
CA ASN A 88 18.73 -29.52 24.09
C ASN A 88 17.42 -29.89 23.34
N GLU A 89 17.50 -30.09 22.04
CA GLU A 89 16.37 -30.41 21.15
C GLU A 89 15.27 -29.33 21.07
N ARG A 90 15.58 -28.11 21.46
CA ARG A 90 14.70 -26.95 21.43
C ARG A 90 15.32 -25.84 20.62
N ASP A 91 14.50 -25.18 19.81
CA ASP A 91 14.93 -24.08 18.97
C ASP A 91 14.84 -22.75 19.68
N TYR A 92 15.90 -21.97 19.58
CA TYR A 92 16.01 -20.63 20.15
C TYR A 92 16.43 -19.63 19.08
N LEU A 93 15.86 -18.45 19.14
CA LEU A 93 16.30 -17.28 18.38
C LEU A 93 17.49 -16.69 19.10
N LYS A 94 18.63 -16.61 18.42
CA LYS A 94 19.86 -16.03 18.93
C LYS A 94 19.93 -14.57 18.56
N ILE A 95 19.99 -13.68 19.56
CA ILE A 95 20.02 -12.24 19.36
C ILE A 95 21.24 -11.68 20.09
N LYS A 96 22.06 -10.94 19.34
CA LYS A 96 23.25 -10.25 19.87
C LYS A 96 22.89 -8.84 20.30
N TYR A 97 23.31 -8.46 21.49
CA TYR A 97 23.16 -7.15 22.09
C TYR A 97 24.52 -6.43 22.21
N ALA A 98 24.55 -5.26 22.85
CA ALA A 98 25.81 -4.55 23.12
C ALA A 98 26.72 -5.39 24.04
N ASP A 99 28.01 -5.08 24.03
CA ASP A 99 29.03 -5.76 24.84
C ASP A 99 29.11 -7.28 24.59
N GLU A 100 28.76 -7.73 23.36
CA GLU A 100 28.75 -9.13 22.94
C GLU A 100 27.73 -10.01 23.70
N ASP A 101 26.81 -9.43 24.47
CA ASP A 101 25.76 -10.16 25.16
C ASP A 101 24.86 -10.92 24.17
N LEU A 102 24.50 -12.16 24.52
CA LEU A 102 23.61 -12.99 23.73
C LEU A 102 22.32 -13.28 24.50
N LEU A 103 21.19 -13.12 23.84
CA LEU A 103 19.88 -13.49 24.34
C LEU A 103 19.32 -14.63 23.50
N TYR A 104 18.91 -15.71 24.16
CA TYR A 104 18.25 -16.86 23.56
C TYR A 104 16.76 -16.81 23.90
N ILE A 105 15.92 -16.64 22.87
CA ILE A 105 14.47 -16.58 23.02
C ILE A 105 13.90 -17.87 22.45
N PRO A 106 13.10 -18.63 23.21
CA PRO A 106 12.39 -19.77 22.64
C PRO A 106 11.55 -19.34 21.44
N VAL A 107 11.44 -20.19 20.39
CA VAL A 107 10.68 -19.83 19.17
C VAL A 107 9.22 -19.50 19.43
N GLU A 108 8.66 -20.00 20.52
CA GLU A 108 7.30 -19.66 20.98
C GLU A 108 7.16 -18.20 21.41
N GLY A 109 8.25 -17.53 21.77
CA GLY A 109 8.29 -16.11 22.13
C GLY A 109 8.54 -15.16 20.93
N LEU A 110 8.38 -15.63 19.71
CA LEU A 110 8.61 -14.86 18.49
C LEU A 110 7.64 -13.67 18.33
N ASP A 111 6.47 -13.73 18.96
CA ASP A 111 5.48 -12.65 19.02
C ASP A 111 5.99 -11.39 19.73
N ARG A 112 7.04 -11.53 20.57
CA ARG A 112 7.71 -10.44 21.29
C ARG A 112 8.83 -9.77 20.48
N LEU A 113 9.09 -10.27 19.28
CA LEU A 113 10.17 -9.82 18.43
C LEU A 113 9.61 -9.21 17.15
N GLU A 114 9.96 -7.94 16.88
CA GLU A 114 9.59 -7.27 15.64
C GLU A 114 10.87 -6.89 14.87
N LYS A 115 10.78 -6.87 13.53
CA LYS A 115 11.89 -6.39 12.70
C LYS A 115 12.07 -4.90 12.93
N TYR A 116 13.30 -4.48 13.25
CA TYR A 116 13.66 -3.08 13.39
C TYR A 116 14.22 -2.55 12.07
N ILE A 117 13.59 -1.54 11.52
CA ILE A 117 14.05 -0.86 10.31
C ILE A 117 14.68 0.46 10.72
N SER A 118 15.99 0.59 10.51
CA SER A 118 16.76 1.80 10.82
C SER A 118 16.60 2.86 9.74
N TYR A 119 16.46 4.11 10.13
CA TYR A 119 16.38 5.27 9.25
C TYR A 119 17.71 6.05 9.23
N GLY A 120 18.64 5.58 8.42
CA GLY A 120 19.87 6.34 8.11
C GLY A 120 21.13 5.88 8.83
N GLU A 121 21.17 5.82 10.15
CA GLU A 121 22.29 5.30 10.92
C GLU A 121 22.00 3.91 11.47
N GLU A 122 23.03 3.11 11.66
CA GLU A 122 22.88 1.81 12.34
C GLU A 122 22.40 2.04 13.77
N PRO A 123 21.34 1.35 14.22
CA PRO A 123 20.84 1.54 15.57
C PRO A 123 21.89 1.09 16.58
N LYS A 124 22.01 1.81 17.67
CA LYS A 124 22.84 1.38 18.79
C LYS A 124 22.18 0.19 19.45
N LEU A 125 22.90 -0.92 19.56
CA LEU A 125 22.45 -2.08 20.29
C LEU A 125 22.26 -1.70 21.77
N TYR A 126 21.19 -2.20 22.36
CA TYR A 126 20.94 -2.02 23.79
C TYR A 126 21.82 -2.97 24.61
N LYS A 127 22.12 -2.58 25.85
CA LYS A 127 22.81 -3.44 26.82
C LYS A 127 21.78 -4.19 27.66
N LEU A 128 21.91 -5.51 27.76
CA LEU A 128 21.01 -6.34 28.58
C LEU A 128 21.11 -5.94 30.07
N GLY A 129 20.01 -6.07 30.80
CA GLY A 129 19.96 -5.78 32.23
C GLY A 129 19.90 -4.29 32.59
N THR A 130 19.93 -3.36 31.63
CA THR A 130 19.83 -1.92 31.90
C THR A 130 18.38 -1.44 31.94
N ARG A 131 18.08 -0.49 32.85
CA ARG A 131 16.74 0.11 32.96
C ARG A 131 16.43 1.16 31.86
N GLY A 132 17.40 1.45 30.98
CA GLY A 132 17.27 2.53 30.01
C GLY A 132 16.13 2.33 29.00
N PHE A 133 15.98 1.11 28.46
CA PHE A 133 14.90 0.79 27.54
C PHE A 133 13.53 0.80 28.25
N LYS A 134 13.44 0.20 29.45
CA LYS A 134 12.18 0.17 30.21
C LYS A 134 11.67 1.58 30.51
N LYS A 135 12.53 2.48 30.97
CA LYS A 135 12.14 3.87 31.28
C LYS A 135 11.69 4.64 30.03
N ARG A 136 12.35 4.42 28.88
CA ARG A 136 11.91 5.02 27.61
C ARG A 136 10.58 4.46 27.15
N LYS A 137 10.35 3.15 27.31
CA LYS A 137 9.07 2.49 26.98
C LYS A 137 7.93 3.03 27.83
N GLU A 138 8.13 3.21 29.14
CA GLU A 138 7.13 3.80 30.04
C GLU A 138 6.72 5.20 29.58
N LYS A 139 7.71 6.05 29.26
CA LYS A 139 7.43 7.39 28.72
C LYS A 139 6.67 7.35 27.39
N LEU A 140 7.04 6.41 26.49
CA LEU A 140 6.33 6.21 25.24
C LEU A 140 4.88 5.80 25.46
N LEU A 141 4.61 4.91 26.42
CA LEU A 141 3.23 4.48 26.73
C LEU A 141 2.37 5.64 27.23
N GLU A 142 2.91 6.55 28.05
CA GLU A 142 2.22 7.77 28.47
C GLU A 142 1.86 8.67 27.27
N GLU A 143 2.82 8.87 26.35
CA GLU A 143 2.59 9.65 25.12
C GLU A 143 1.53 9.00 24.22
N ILE A 144 1.58 7.68 24.08
CA ILE A 144 0.59 6.89 23.32
C ILE A 144 -0.80 6.98 23.95
N GLU A 145 -0.91 6.91 25.26
CA GLU A 145 -2.19 7.02 25.98
C GLU A 145 -2.88 8.37 25.73
N ILE A 146 -2.11 9.47 25.82
CA ILE A 146 -2.62 10.81 25.54
C ILE A 146 -3.09 10.90 24.08
N PHE A 147 -2.29 10.40 23.15
CA PHE A 147 -2.61 10.43 21.73
C PHE A 147 -3.82 9.56 21.37
N ALA A 148 -3.94 8.36 21.95
CA ALA A 148 -5.10 7.49 21.78
C ALA A 148 -6.40 8.16 22.26
N LYS A 149 -6.36 8.85 23.42
CA LYS A 149 -7.50 9.63 23.94
C LYS A 149 -7.92 10.75 22.98
N GLU A 150 -6.96 11.49 22.40
CA GLU A 150 -7.25 12.52 21.41
C GLU A 150 -7.91 11.93 20.16
N LEU A 151 -7.39 10.81 19.66
CA LEU A 151 -7.93 10.14 18.47
C LEU A 151 -9.35 9.63 18.69
N ILE A 152 -9.62 9.00 19.85
CA ILE A 152 -10.95 8.51 20.20
C ILE A 152 -11.92 9.68 20.37
N LYS A 153 -11.48 10.78 20.99
CA LYS A 153 -12.31 12.00 21.13
C LYS A 153 -12.72 12.54 19.76
N ILE A 154 -11.78 12.63 18.81
CA ILE A 154 -12.08 13.05 17.44
C ILE A 154 -13.07 12.10 16.77
N GLN A 155 -12.89 10.79 16.95
CA GLN A 155 -13.81 9.78 16.40
C GLN A 155 -15.21 9.90 17.02
N ALA A 156 -15.30 10.04 18.35
CA ALA A 156 -16.56 10.19 19.06
C ALA A 156 -17.29 11.48 18.66
N GLN A 157 -16.57 12.59 18.52
CA GLN A 157 -17.14 13.86 18.03
C GLN A 157 -17.75 13.70 16.64
N ARG A 158 -17.06 13.00 15.70
CA ARG A 158 -17.60 12.71 14.37
C ARG A 158 -18.83 11.80 14.40
N GLN A 159 -18.81 10.78 15.24
CA GLN A 159 -19.93 9.85 15.39
C GLN A 159 -21.18 10.48 16.05
N SER A 160 -21.00 11.57 16.80
CA SER A 160 -22.11 12.31 17.43
C SER A 160 -22.77 13.34 16.51
N ILE A 161 -22.18 13.66 15.35
CA ILE A 161 -22.76 14.60 14.39
C ILE A 161 -23.62 13.79 13.43
N GLU A 162 -24.91 14.10 13.37
CA GLU A 162 -25.83 13.53 12.38
C GLU A 162 -25.48 14.07 11.00
N GLY A 163 -25.18 13.13 10.07
CA GLY A 163 -24.95 13.39 8.66
C GLY A 163 -26.26 13.43 7.87
N TYR A 164 -26.14 13.85 6.61
CA TYR A 164 -27.25 13.71 5.67
C TYR A 164 -27.34 12.24 5.24
N THR A 165 -28.53 11.65 5.33
CA THR A 165 -28.77 10.27 4.90
C THR A 165 -29.31 10.28 3.47
N TYR A 166 -28.53 9.74 2.54
CA TYR A 166 -28.98 9.61 1.14
C TYR A 166 -29.96 8.44 0.99
N ASN A 167 -30.86 8.56 0.02
CA ASN A 167 -31.80 7.49 -0.29
C ASN A 167 -31.08 6.27 -0.89
N LYS A 168 -31.74 5.11 -0.87
CA LYS A 168 -31.29 3.94 -1.62
C LYS A 168 -31.24 4.26 -3.12
N ASP A 169 -30.50 3.45 -3.87
CA ASP A 169 -30.37 3.63 -5.31
C ASP A 169 -31.73 3.65 -6.00
N THR A 170 -31.87 4.55 -6.94
CA THR A 170 -33.04 4.67 -7.79
C THR A 170 -32.75 4.03 -9.14
N ILE A 171 -33.78 3.92 -9.99
CA ILE A 171 -33.65 3.44 -11.38
C ILE A 171 -32.62 4.29 -12.16
N TRP A 172 -32.52 5.60 -11.88
CA TRP A 172 -31.57 6.49 -12.55
C TRP A 172 -30.11 6.17 -12.17
N GLN A 173 -29.88 5.80 -10.90
CA GLN A 173 -28.56 5.34 -10.46
C GLN A 173 -28.18 4.04 -11.15
N GLU A 174 -29.12 3.09 -11.25
CA GLU A 174 -28.90 1.81 -11.92
C GLU A 174 -28.61 2.01 -13.41
N GLU A 175 -29.40 2.83 -14.12
CA GLU A 175 -29.15 3.18 -15.52
C GLU A 175 -27.79 3.87 -15.73
N PHE A 176 -27.38 4.74 -14.81
CA PHE A 176 -26.07 5.38 -14.87
C PHE A 176 -24.94 4.36 -14.72
N GLU A 177 -25.09 3.42 -13.81
CA GLU A 177 -24.10 2.38 -13.55
C GLU A 177 -24.00 1.34 -14.68
N GLU A 178 -25.12 1.02 -15.32
CA GLU A 178 -25.17 0.14 -16.50
C GLU A 178 -24.48 0.72 -17.74
N GLN A 179 -24.37 2.04 -17.84
CA GLN A 179 -23.63 2.71 -18.93
C GLN A 179 -22.09 2.56 -18.81
N PHE A 180 -21.59 2.03 -17.69
CA PHE A 180 -20.16 1.81 -17.53
C PHE A 180 -19.67 0.70 -18.49
N PRO A 181 -18.74 1.01 -19.43
CA PRO A 181 -18.42 0.10 -20.53
C PRO A 181 -17.48 -1.06 -20.17
N PHE A 182 -17.14 -1.22 -18.89
CA PHE A 182 -16.16 -2.21 -18.43
C PHE A 182 -16.78 -3.09 -17.33
N ASP A 183 -16.31 -4.33 -17.23
CA ASP A 183 -16.64 -5.23 -16.12
C ASP A 183 -15.90 -4.79 -14.86
N GLU A 184 -16.63 -4.61 -13.77
CA GLU A 184 -16.07 -4.24 -12.48
C GLU A 184 -15.40 -5.42 -11.81
N THR A 185 -14.26 -5.16 -11.18
CA THR A 185 -13.62 -6.14 -10.31
C THR A 185 -14.37 -6.30 -8.98
N ASP A 186 -14.17 -7.41 -8.28
CA ASP A 186 -14.81 -7.65 -6.97
C ASP A 186 -14.45 -6.54 -5.96
N ASP A 187 -13.21 -6.04 -6.01
CA ASP A 187 -12.76 -4.96 -5.13
C ASP A 187 -13.44 -3.62 -5.47
N GLN A 188 -13.64 -3.33 -6.76
CA GLN A 188 -14.38 -2.13 -7.19
C GLN A 188 -15.82 -2.19 -6.70
N LYS A 189 -16.51 -3.33 -6.92
CA LYS A 189 -17.88 -3.56 -6.42
C LYS A 189 -17.96 -3.37 -4.91
N LYS A 190 -17.00 -3.93 -4.18
CA LYS A 190 -16.93 -3.78 -2.74
C LYS A 190 -16.75 -2.32 -2.33
N ALA A 191 -15.81 -1.59 -2.97
CA ALA A 191 -15.56 -0.18 -2.66
C ALA A 191 -16.79 0.70 -2.96
N ILE A 192 -17.51 0.44 -4.07
CA ILE A 192 -18.76 1.12 -4.41
C ILE A 192 -19.83 0.88 -3.34
N ASN A 193 -20.02 -0.39 -2.96
CA ASN A 193 -21.00 -0.77 -1.94
C ASN A 193 -20.66 -0.18 -0.56
N ASP A 194 -19.37 -0.16 -0.19
CA ASP A 194 -18.91 0.46 1.06
C ASP A 194 -19.24 1.96 1.08
N VAL A 195 -18.98 2.68 -0.02
CA VAL A 195 -19.28 4.13 -0.14
C VAL A 195 -20.78 4.38 -0.10
N LYS A 196 -21.59 3.60 -0.84
CA LYS A 196 -23.06 3.72 -0.82
C LYS A 196 -23.62 3.46 0.57
N ALA A 197 -23.12 2.44 1.27
CA ALA A 197 -23.54 2.12 2.64
C ALA A 197 -23.23 3.25 3.63
N ASP A 198 -22.07 3.90 3.49
CA ASP A 198 -21.73 5.07 4.31
C ASP A 198 -22.68 6.24 4.01
N MET A 199 -22.94 6.54 2.74
CA MET A 199 -23.86 7.63 2.33
C MET A 199 -25.30 7.38 2.81
N GLU A 200 -25.75 6.13 2.86
CA GLU A 200 -27.08 5.74 3.35
C GLU A 200 -27.15 5.66 4.89
N SER A 201 -26.03 5.83 5.58
CA SER A 201 -25.99 5.87 7.04
C SER A 201 -26.31 7.26 7.59
N HIS A 202 -26.66 7.34 8.88
CA HIS A 202 -26.83 8.62 9.58
C HIS A 202 -25.50 9.28 9.99
N ARG A 203 -24.37 8.66 9.65
CA ARG A 203 -23.04 9.14 10.04
C ARG A 203 -22.39 9.91 8.89
N ILE A 204 -21.65 10.94 9.23
CA ILE A 204 -20.84 11.66 8.24
C ILE A 204 -19.75 10.71 7.72
N MET A 205 -19.74 10.48 6.42
CA MET A 205 -18.73 9.68 5.74
C MET A 205 -17.35 10.37 5.78
N ASP A 206 -16.30 9.63 6.12
CA ASP A 206 -14.90 10.03 5.90
C ASP A 206 -14.12 8.79 5.46
N ARG A 207 -14.29 8.46 4.18
CA ARG A 207 -13.74 7.24 3.59
C ARG A 207 -12.60 7.53 2.62
N ILE A 208 -11.62 6.64 2.64
CA ILE A 208 -10.51 6.63 1.69
C ILE A 208 -10.71 5.46 0.73
N VAL A 209 -10.72 5.73 -0.56
CA VAL A 209 -10.60 4.70 -1.60
C VAL A 209 -9.16 4.68 -2.08
N CYS A 210 -8.46 3.63 -1.73
CA CYS A 210 -7.08 3.40 -2.12
C CYS A 210 -7.01 2.36 -3.23
N GLY A 211 -6.31 2.66 -4.30
CA GLY A 211 -6.12 1.73 -5.41
C GLY A 211 -5.11 2.29 -6.39
N ASP A 212 -4.50 1.44 -7.18
CA ASP A 212 -3.45 1.85 -8.11
C ASP A 212 -3.98 2.80 -9.21
N VAL A 213 -3.06 3.46 -9.91
CA VAL A 213 -3.41 4.33 -11.04
C VAL A 213 -4.12 3.49 -12.11
N GLY A 214 -5.33 3.90 -12.53
CA GLY A 214 -6.14 3.16 -13.51
C GLY A 214 -6.91 1.97 -12.95
N TYR A 215 -7.07 1.82 -11.63
CA TYR A 215 -7.88 0.77 -10.99
C TYR A 215 -9.35 1.19 -10.77
N GLY A 216 -9.82 2.23 -11.44
CA GLY A 216 -11.24 2.62 -11.42
C GLY A 216 -11.68 3.42 -10.20
N LYS A 217 -10.77 4.02 -9.40
CA LYS A 217 -11.13 4.90 -8.29
C LYS A 217 -12.08 6.03 -8.68
N THR A 218 -11.86 6.60 -9.87
CA THR A 218 -12.70 7.68 -10.41
C THR A 218 -14.13 7.23 -10.63
N GLU A 219 -14.35 5.98 -11.05
CA GLU A 219 -15.68 5.41 -11.20
C GLU A 219 -16.44 5.35 -9.87
N VAL A 220 -15.77 4.91 -8.80
CA VAL A 220 -16.35 4.92 -7.45
C VAL A 220 -16.79 6.34 -7.06
N ALA A 221 -15.96 7.34 -7.36
CA ALA A 221 -16.27 8.74 -7.08
C ALA A 221 -17.42 9.28 -7.94
N MET A 222 -17.51 8.89 -9.22
CA MET A 222 -18.57 9.32 -10.11
C MET A 222 -19.93 8.77 -9.68
N ARG A 223 -19.99 7.51 -9.26
CA ARG A 223 -21.21 6.89 -8.72
C ARG A 223 -21.65 7.55 -7.41
N ALA A 224 -20.71 7.85 -6.52
CA ALA A 224 -21.00 8.59 -5.30
C ALA A 224 -21.50 10.01 -5.59
N ALA A 225 -20.87 10.71 -6.53
CA ALA A 225 -21.30 12.04 -6.96
C ALA A 225 -22.71 12.01 -7.59
N PHE A 226 -22.98 11.02 -8.45
CA PHE A 226 -24.30 10.89 -9.08
C PHE A 226 -25.37 10.63 -8.02
N LYS A 227 -25.15 9.72 -7.07
CA LYS A 227 -26.04 9.44 -5.95
C LYS A 227 -26.31 10.70 -5.10
N ALA A 228 -25.30 11.53 -4.91
CA ALA A 228 -25.46 12.78 -4.18
C ALA A 228 -26.28 13.84 -4.96
N ILE A 229 -26.18 13.88 -6.28
CA ILE A 229 -26.86 14.83 -7.17
C ILE A 229 -28.30 14.42 -7.45
N GLU A 230 -28.58 13.14 -7.55
CA GLU A 230 -29.91 12.63 -7.87
C GLU A 230 -30.99 13.16 -6.92
N ASN A 231 -30.58 13.52 -5.71
CA ASN A 231 -31.44 14.21 -4.75
C ASN A 231 -31.53 15.73 -4.99
N LEU A 232 -30.79 16.32 -5.97
CA LEU A 232 -30.64 17.75 -6.21
C LEU A 232 -30.40 17.99 -7.72
N SER A 233 -31.41 18.23 -8.51
CA SER A 233 -31.25 18.36 -9.97
C SER A 233 -30.82 19.75 -10.44
N ARG A 234 -29.63 19.93 -11.04
CA ARG A 234 -29.28 20.77 -12.23
C ARG A 234 -27.77 20.93 -12.46
N LEU A 235 -27.30 20.61 -13.68
CA LEU A 235 -25.94 20.86 -14.18
C LEU A 235 -25.88 22.19 -14.95
N THR A 236 -24.78 22.99 -14.81
CA THR A 236 -24.59 24.22 -15.59
C THR A 236 -23.12 24.48 -15.91
N GLU A 237 -22.79 24.85 -17.15
CA GLU A 237 -21.46 25.32 -17.61
C GLU A 237 -21.38 26.87 -17.60
N GLY A 238 -20.20 27.44 -17.29
CA GLY A 238 -20.01 28.89 -17.32
C GLY A 238 -18.59 29.41 -17.01
N LYS A 239 -18.34 30.71 -17.18
CA LYS A 239 -17.07 31.36 -16.81
C LYS A 239 -16.87 31.37 -15.30
N THR A 240 -15.63 31.38 -14.81
CA THR A 240 -15.26 31.23 -13.39
C THR A 240 -15.99 32.22 -12.47
N SER A 241 -16.16 33.51 -12.86
CA SER A 241 -16.88 34.51 -12.08
C SER A 241 -18.38 34.21 -11.94
N ASP A 242 -18.96 33.64 -12.98
CA ASP A 242 -20.38 33.28 -13.02
C ASP A 242 -20.64 32.01 -12.24
N ILE A 243 -19.68 31.08 -12.28
CA ILE A 243 -19.71 29.85 -11.49
C ILE A 243 -19.69 30.16 -10.00
N LEU A 244 -18.80 31.03 -9.53
CA LEU A 244 -18.73 31.41 -8.11
C LEU A 244 -20.03 32.04 -7.60
N LYS A 245 -20.65 32.94 -8.38
CA LYS A 245 -21.97 33.54 -8.05
C LYS A 245 -23.08 32.49 -8.03
N LYS A 246 -23.05 31.51 -8.92
CA LYS A 246 -24.04 30.43 -8.99
C LYS A 246 -23.87 29.43 -7.83
N LEU A 247 -22.64 29.18 -7.40
CA LEU A 247 -22.33 28.35 -6.21
C LEU A 247 -22.88 29.02 -4.94
N GLU A 248 -22.66 30.33 -4.77
CA GLU A 248 -23.17 31.10 -3.64
C GLU A 248 -24.70 31.17 -3.63
N LYS A 249 -25.35 31.17 -4.81
CA LYS A 249 -26.80 31.11 -4.95
C LYS A 249 -27.41 29.71 -4.83
N GLY A 250 -26.60 28.67 -4.78
CA GLY A 250 -27.06 27.27 -4.71
C GLY A 250 -27.76 26.80 -6.00
N THR A 251 -27.33 27.28 -7.17
CA THR A 251 -27.88 26.88 -8.47
C THR A 251 -26.98 25.93 -9.24
N ILE A 252 -25.91 25.43 -8.60
CA ILE A 252 -25.00 24.44 -9.13
C ILE A 252 -24.96 23.28 -8.13
N ASP A 253 -25.23 22.07 -8.61
CA ASP A 253 -25.25 20.86 -7.80
C ASP A 253 -23.89 20.17 -7.77
N LEU A 254 -23.12 20.23 -8.87
CA LEU A 254 -21.76 19.68 -8.97
C LEU A 254 -20.78 20.70 -9.52
N VAL A 255 -19.65 20.87 -8.83
CA VAL A 255 -18.51 21.64 -9.34
C VAL A 255 -17.25 20.80 -9.28
N ILE A 256 -16.55 20.75 -10.41
CA ILE A 256 -15.25 20.06 -10.53
C ILE A 256 -14.17 21.13 -10.74
N GLY A 257 -13.13 21.06 -9.95
CA GLY A 257 -12.03 22.02 -10.07
C GLY A 257 -10.77 21.59 -9.33
N THR A 258 -9.76 22.43 -9.39
CA THR A 258 -8.49 22.24 -8.71
C THR A 258 -8.53 22.79 -7.28
N HIS A 259 -7.39 22.86 -6.61
CA HIS A 259 -7.23 23.53 -5.29
C HIS A 259 -7.78 24.96 -5.24
N ARG A 260 -8.11 25.58 -6.39
CA ARG A 260 -8.80 26.88 -6.47
C ARG A 260 -10.16 26.85 -5.75
N LEU A 261 -10.86 25.72 -5.73
CA LEU A 261 -12.12 25.55 -5.01
C LEU A 261 -11.98 25.64 -3.46
N LEU A 262 -10.76 25.53 -2.96
CA LEU A 262 -10.44 25.65 -1.53
C LEU A 262 -10.06 27.07 -1.10
N SER A 263 -10.07 28.04 -2.03
CA SER A 263 -9.76 29.44 -1.73
C SER A 263 -10.87 30.09 -0.90
N ASN A 264 -10.50 31.09 -0.10
CA ASN A 264 -11.42 31.74 0.85
C ASN A 264 -12.58 32.51 0.19
N ASP A 265 -12.44 32.86 -1.09
CA ASP A 265 -13.46 33.56 -1.88
C ASP A 265 -14.47 32.60 -2.54
N VAL A 266 -14.35 31.29 -2.32
CA VAL A 266 -15.31 30.31 -2.81
C VAL A 266 -16.28 29.92 -1.70
N ASN A 267 -17.51 30.45 -1.81
CA ASN A 267 -18.59 30.18 -0.89
C ASN A 267 -19.56 29.16 -1.50
N PHE A 268 -19.79 28.08 -0.77
CA PHE A 268 -20.79 27.06 -1.11
C PHE A 268 -22.05 27.32 -0.31
N ASN A 269 -23.20 27.37 -0.97
CA ASN A 269 -24.47 27.59 -0.29
C ASN A 269 -24.83 26.44 0.65
N ASN A 270 -24.76 25.22 0.12
CA ASN A 270 -25.05 23.97 0.87
C ASN A 270 -24.17 22.84 0.36
N LEU A 271 -22.97 22.68 0.96
CA LEU A 271 -22.04 21.64 0.59
C LEU A 271 -22.39 20.36 1.35
N GLY A 272 -22.89 19.35 0.66
CA GLY A 272 -23.23 18.05 1.23
C GLY A 272 -22.10 17.00 1.11
N MET A 273 -21.39 17.01 -0.03
CA MET A 273 -20.35 16.02 -0.30
C MET A 273 -19.08 16.66 -0.87
N LEU A 274 -17.92 16.17 -0.44
CA LEU A 274 -16.61 16.59 -0.90
C LEU A 274 -15.80 15.38 -1.38
N ILE A 275 -15.50 15.34 -2.66
CA ILE A 275 -14.63 14.34 -3.26
C ILE A 275 -13.25 14.93 -3.49
N ILE A 276 -12.21 14.27 -2.99
CA ILE A 276 -10.83 14.75 -3.04
C ILE A 276 -9.98 13.71 -3.75
N ASP A 277 -9.39 14.08 -4.89
CA ASP A 277 -8.43 13.24 -5.56
C ASP A 277 -6.99 13.68 -5.21
N GLU A 278 -6.14 12.70 -4.84
CA GLU A 278 -4.72 12.89 -4.53
C GLU A 278 -4.46 14.00 -3.47
N GLU A 279 -5.08 13.88 -2.28
CA GLU A 279 -4.98 14.84 -1.15
C GLU A 279 -3.51 15.20 -0.79
N GLN A 280 -2.55 14.31 -1.05
CA GLN A 280 -1.14 14.54 -0.77
C GLN A 280 -0.53 15.69 -1.60
N LYS A 281 -1.12 16.03 -2.73
CA LYS A 281 -0.66 17.13 -3.60
C LYS A 281 -1.03 18.51 -3.10
N PHE A 282 -1.89 18.60 -2.08
CA PHE A 282 -2.30 19.88 -1.51
C PHE A 282 -1.28 20.46 -0.53
N GLY A 283 -0.98 21.75 -0.68
CA GLY A 283 -0.14 22.47 0.27
C GLY A 283 -0.80 22.66 1.65
N VAL A 284 -0.03 23.06 2.66
CA VAL A 284 -0.46 23.19 4.06
C VAL A 284 -1.72 24.06 4.19
N LYS A 285 -1.73 25.25 3.58
CA LYS A 285 -2.87 26.18 3.63
C LYS A 285 -4.16 25.60 3.01
N ALA A 286 -4.02 24.85 1.92
CA ALA A 286 -5.16 24.18 1.30
C ALA A 286 -5.72 23.07 2.19
N LYS A 287 -4.85 22.33 2.89
CA LYS A 287 -5.26 21.31 3.86
C LYS A 287 -5.98 21.89 5.08
N GLU A 288 -5.56 23.06 5.56
CA GLU A 288 -6.23 23.77 6.66
C GLU A 288 -7.62 24.22 6.24
N ASN A 289 -7.78 24.86 5.07
CA ASN A 289 -9.07 25.24 4.52
C ASN A 289 -9.99 24.03 4.30
N LEU A 290 -9.40 22.90 3.90
CA LEU A 290 -10.12 21.64 3.71
C LEU A 290 -10.66 21.10 5.04
N LYS A 291 -9.86 21.17 6.12
CA LYS A 291 -10.31 20.74 7.46
C LYS A 291 -11.54 21.50 7.92
N ALA A 292 -11.55 22.82 7.75
CA ALA A 292 -12.70 23.64 8.14
C ALA A 292 -13.99 23.27 7.37
N LYS A 293 -13.86 22.81 6.12
CA LYS A 293 -15.01 22.38 5.30
C LYS A 293 -15.48 20.96 5.60
N LYS A 294 -14.62 20.10 6.20
CA LYS A 294 -14.89 18.68 6.45
C LYS A 294 -15.78 18.40 7.66
N GLU A 295 -16.01 19.35 8.56
CA GLU A 295 -16.61 19.06 9.86
C GLU A 295 -18.06 18.56 9.79
N LYS A 296 -18.81 18.94 8.74
CA LYS A 296 -20.24 18.61 8.59
C LYS A 296 -20.60 18.06 7.20
N VAL A 297 -19.61 17.58 6.45
CA VAL A 297 -19.76 17.21 5.05
C VAL A 297 -19.21 15.80 4.85
N ASP A 298 -19.88 15.00 4.04
CA ASP A 298 -19.37 13.72 3.62
C ASP A 298 -18.10 13.85 2.80
N VAL A 299 -17.08 13.10 3.15
CA VAL A 299 -15.77 13.18 2.51
C VAL A 299 -15.35 11.85 1.94
N LEU A 300 -15.17 11.84 0.63
CA LEU A 300 -14.57 10.73 -0.11
C LEU A 300 -13.19 11.14 -0.62
N THR A 301 -12.16 10.48 -0.18
CA THR A 301 -10.78 10.73 -0.63
C THR A 301 -10.30 9.59 -1.52
N LEU A 302 -9.83 9.92 -2.72
CA LEU A 302 -9.22 8.97 -3.65
C LEU A 302 -7.70 9.13 -3.60
N THR A 303 -6.98 8.02 -3.61
CA THR A 303 -5.52 8.07 -3.68
C THR A 303 -4.92 6.81 -4.27
N ALA A 304 -3.84 6.95 -5.05
CA ALA A 304 -3.04 5.80 -5.46
C ALA A 304 -2.03 5.41 -4.37
N THR A 305 -1.50 6.41 -3.65
CA THR A 305 -0.49 6.24 -2.61
C THR A 305 -0.92 7.08 -1.40
N PRO A 306 -1.64 6.49 -0.43
CA PRO A 306 -2.08 7.23 0.74
C PRO A 306 -0.89 7.80 1.51
N ILE A 307 -1.04 9.04 2.00
CA ILE A 307 -0.04 9.66 2.88
C ILE A 307 0.13 8.76 4.11
N PRO A 308 1.36 8.59 4.62
CA PRO A 308 1.63 7.79 5.81
C PRO A 308 0.68 8.06 6.98
N ARG A 309 0.41 9.34 7.28
CA ARG A 309 -0.52 9.75 8.33
C ARG A 309 -1.96 9.29 8.07
N THR A 310 -2.45 9.49 6.86
CA THR A 310 -3.81 9.11 6.44
C THR A 310 -3.99 7.59 6.49
N LEU A 311 -2.97 6.86 6.05
CA LEU A 311 -2.94 5.41 6.10
C LEU A 311 -2.96 4.89 7.54
N ASN A 312 -2.19 5.49 8.44
CA ASN A 312 -2.19 5.13 9.85
C ASN A 312 -3.55 5.36 10.51
N LEU A 313 -4.20 6.49 10.26
CA LEU A 313 -5.53 6.76 10.81
C LEU A 313 -6.56 5.73 10.32
N ALA A 314 -6.43 5.28 9.08
CA ALA A 314 -7.28 4.22 8.54
C ALA A 314 -6.98 2.85 9.18
N LEU A 315 -5.72 2.50 9.36
CA LEU A 315 -5.29 1.25 10.01
C LEU A 315 -5.70 1.19 11.49
N LEU A 316 -5.76 2.33 12.15
CA LEU A 316 -6.24 2.47 13.53
C LEU A 316 -7.78 2.47 13.64
N GLY A 317 -8.50 2.32 12.52
CA GLY A 317 -9.97 2.31 12.49
C GLY A 317 -10.59 3.66 12.88
N ILE A 318 -9.86 4.76 12.66
CA ILE A 318 -10.32 6.13 12.91
C ILE A 318 -10.94 6.71 11.64
N ARG A 319 -10.49 6.23 10.49
CA ARG A 319 -10.97 6.59 9.17
C ARG A 319 -11.28 5.32 8.38
N ASP A 320 -12.40 5.31 7.65
CA ASP A 320 -12.78 4.15 6.85
C ASP A 320 -11.93 4.05 5.58
N ILE A 321 -11.62 2.82 5.16
CA ILE A 321 -10.81 2.58 3.96
C ILE A 321 -11.38 1.43 3.13
N SER A 322 -11.46 1.64 1.82
CA SER A 322 -11.72 0.60 0.82
C SER A 322 -10.49 0.49 -0.08
N ILE A 323 -10.02 -0.73 -0.30
CA ILE A 323 -8.83 -1.00 -1.10
C ILE A 323 -9.24 -1.71 -2.38
N ILE A 324 -8.78 -1.17 -3.53
CA ILE A 324 -8.91 -1.77 -4.85
C ILE A 324 -7.53 -2.30 -5.24
N ASP A 325 -7.29 -3.58 -5.02
CA ASP A 325 -6.00 -4.24 -5.26
C ASP A 325 -6.00 -5.10 -6.54
N THR A 326 -7.19 -5.42 -7.06
CA THR A 326 -7.36 -6.20 -8.28
C THR A 326 -7.34 -5.28 -9.51
N PRO A 327 -6.40 -5.48 -10.46
CA PRO A 327 -6.39 -4.71 -11.70
C PRO A 327 -7.59 -5.05 -12.59
N PRO A 328 -8.07 -4.11 -13.42
CA PRO A 328 -9.07 -4.39 -14.45
C PRO A 328 -8.61 -5.51 -15.40
N THR A 329 -9.57 -6.31 -15.90
CA THR A 329 -9.32 -7.55 -16.67
C THR A 329 -8.44 -7.38 -17.91
N ASN A 330 -8.41 -6.20 -18.53
CA ASN A 330 -7.65 -5.94 -19.76
C ASN A 330 -6.29 -5.26 -19.53
N ARG A 331 -5.83 -5.15 -18.28
CA ARG A 331 -4.58 -4.47 -17.97
C ARG A 331 -3.45 -5.46 -17.70
N LEU A 332 -2.41 -5.41 -18.54
CA LEU A 332 -1.20 -6.19 -18.32
C LEU A 332 -0.34 -5.53 -17.20
N PRO A 333 0.26 -6.33 -16.29
CA PRO A 333 1.16 -5.80 -15.28
C PRO A 333 2.39 -5.16 -15.92
N ILE A 334 2.82 -4.01 -15.40
CA ILE A 334 4.00 -3.29 -15.91
C ILE A 334 5.26 -4.03 -15.45
N ILE A 335 6.09 -4.45 -16.39
CA ILE A 335 7.38 -5.07 -16.10
C ILE A 335 8.36 -3.97 -15.70
N THR A 336 8.80 -4.00 -14.45
CA THR A 336 9.79 -3.05 -13.92
C THR A 336 11.16 -3.72 -13.91
N LYS A 337 12.19 -3.03 -14.37
CA LYS A 337 13.58 -3.50 -14.36
C LYS A 337 14.49 -2.44 -13.78
N VAL A 338 15.33 -2.85 -12.84
CA VAL A 338 16.40 -2.00 -12.32
C VAL A 338 17.68 -2.34 -13.07
N ILE A 339 18.20 -1.42 -13.85
CA ILE A 339 19.37 -1.60 -14.70
C ILE A 339 20.45 -0.56 -14.37
N ASP A 340 21.70 -0.90 -14.66
CA ASP A 340 22.80 0.07 -14.57
C ASP A 340 22.70 1.09 -15.69
N TYR A 341 23.31 2.28 -15.53
CA TYR A 341 23.33 3.28 -16.59
C TYR A 341 24.30 2.84 -17.69
N GLU A 342 23.81 2.01 -18.61
CA GLU A 342 24.56 1.57 -19.80
C GLU A 342 23.86 2.03 -21.06
N LYS A 343 24.61 2.77 -21.92
CA LYS A 343 24.06 3.39 -23.13
C LYS A 343 23.42 2.38 -24.08
N GLU A 344 24.01 1.20 -24.20
CA GLU A 344 23.51 0.13 -25.08
C GLU A 344 22.22 -0.50 -24.57
N GLU A 345 22.06 -0.67 -23.25
CA GLU A 345 20.81 -1.17 -22.65
C GLU A 345 19.68 -0.16 -22.82
N ILE A 346 19.96 1.13 -22.58
CA ILE A 346 18.99 2.22 -22.76
C ILE A 346 18.56 2.29 -24.22
N LYS A 347 19.51 2.26 -25.16
CA LYS A 347 19.25 2.25 -26.60
C LYS A 347 18.39 1.06 -27.01
N THR A 348 18.71 -0.13 -26.50
CA THR A 348 17.95 -1.34 -26.78
C THR A 348 16.50 -1.24 -26.28
N ALA A 349 16.29 -0.72 -25.06
CA ALA A 349 14.96 -0.50 -24.50
C ALA A 349 14.13 0.49 -25.34
N ILE A 350 14.77 1.58 -25.79
CA ILE A 350 14.13 2.59 -26.66
C ILE A 350 13.77 1.99 -28.02
N LEU A 351 14.72 1.35 -28.71
CA LEU A 351 14.48 0.78 -30.02
C LEU A 351 13.44 -0.33 -30.01
N LYS A 352 13.38 -1.13 -28.92
CA LYS A 352 12.33 -2.13 -28.72
C LYS A 352 10.94 -1.50 -28.65
N GLU A 353 10.78 -0.35 -28.01
CA GLU A 353 9.49 0.34 -27.97
C GLU A 353 9.13 0.91 -29.33
N LEU A 354 10.08 1.56 -29.99
CA LEU A 354 9.87 2.15 -31.32
C LEU A 354 9.55 1.09 -32.39
N SER A 355 10.12 -0.12 -32.28
CA SER A 355 9.84 -1.22 -33.21
C SER A 355 8.40 -1.73 -33.18
N ARG A 356 7.65 -1.36 -32.17
CA ARG A 356 6.22 -1.68 -32.02
C ARG A 356 5.32 -0.44 -32.10
N ASP A 357 5.83 0.65 -32.70
CA ASP A 357 5.15 1.95 -32.87
C ASP A 357 4.69 2.58 -31.55
N GLY A 358 5.39 2.31 -30.44
CA GLY A 358 5.12 2.90 -29.14
C GLY A 358 5.92 4.16 -28.89
N GLN A 359 5.51 4.94 -27.91
CA GLN A 359 6.18 6.16 -27.45
C GLN A 359 6.80 5.94 -26.07
N ILE A 360 7.75 6.81 -25.70
CA ILE A 360 8.57 6.65 -24.50
C ILE A 360 8.53 7.91 -23.65
N PHE A 361 8.30 7.74 -22.33
CA PHE A 361 8.65 8.76 -21.35
C PHE A 361 10.05 8.52 -20.83
N TYR A 362 10.92 9.53 -20.96
CA TYR A 362 12.24 9.54 -20.34
C TYR A 362 12.25 10.57 -19.21
N ILE A 363 12.32 10.12 -17.95
CA ILE A 363 12.24 10.97 -16.76
C ILE A 363 13.64 11.39 -16.32
N TYR A 364 13.87 12.72 -16.31
CA TYR A 364 15.12 13.33 -15.91
C TYR A 364 14.88 14.60 -15.09
N ASN A 365 15.29 14.61 -13.83
CA ASN A 365 14.91 15.67 -12.90
C ASN A 365 15.84 16.90 -12.88
N GLU A 366 16.96 16.86 -13.58
CA GLU A 366 17.91 17.99 -13.61
C GLU A 366 17.53 18.97 -14.72
N VAL A 367 16.55 19.84 -14.45
CA VAL A 367 15.97 20.77 -15.42
C VAL A 367 17.01 21.62 -16.17
N ILE A 368 18.09 22.04 -15.46
CA ILE A 368 19.16 22.87 -16.05
C ILE A 368 19.90 22.10 -17.15
N ASN A 369 20.01 20.79 -17.03
CA ASN A 369 20.78 19.92 -17.91
C ASN A 369 19.92 19.22 -18.97
N MET A 370 18.61 19.55 -19.10
CA MET A 370 17.71 18.85 -20.01
C MET A 370 18.11 18.97 -21.48
N GLU A 371 18.58 20.14 -21.91
CA GLU A 371 19.04 20.32 -23.28
C GLU A 371 20.29 19.46 -23.58
N ALA A 372 21.23 19.41 -22.64
CA ALA A 372 22.42 18.57 -22.75
C ALA A 372 22.04 17.08 -22.80
N LYS A 373 21.07 16.67 -21.98
CA LYS A 373 20.55 15.29 -21.98
C LYS A 373 19.84 14.95 -23.30
N LYS A 374 19.04 15.85 -23.84
CA LYS A 374 18.43 15.70 -25.18
C LYS A 374 19.50 15.48 -26.26
N LYS A 375 20.59 16.25 -26.20
CA LYS A 375 21.70 16.09 -27.14
C LYS A 375 22.41 14.75 -26.98
N GLU A 376 22.68 14.34 -25.74
CA GLU A 376 23.26 13.02 -25.41
C GLU A 376 22.43 11.87 -25.98
N LEU A 377 21.09 11.92 -25.77
CA LEU A 377 20.18 10.92 -26.31
C LEU A 377 20.15 10.90 -27.83
N LYS A 378 20.21 12.08 -28.48
CA LYS A 378 20.30 12.17 -29.95
C LYS A 378 21.59 11.56 -30.51
N GLU A 379 22.71 11.75 -29.83
CA GLU A 379 24.00 11.17 -30.25
C GLU A 379 24.02 9.63 -30.10
N MET A 380 23.22 9.09 -29.20
CA MET A 380 23.12 7.65 -28.93
C MET A 380 22.15 6.93 -29.87
N LEU A 381 21.12 7.64 -30.34
CA LEU A 381 19.99 7.06 -31.09
C LEU A 381 20.10 7.37 -32.59
N PRO A 382 19.45 6.58 -33.45
CA PRO A 382 19.37 6.88 -34.89
C PRO A 382 18.70 8.23 -35.16
N ASP A 383 19.10 8.88 -36.26
CA ASP A 383 18.65 10.24 -36.66
C ASP A 383 17.14 10.38 -36.84
N PHE A 384 16.42 9.30 -37.14
CA PHE A 384 14.98 9.32 -37.30
C PHE A 384 14.22 9.50 -36.00
N VAL A 385 14.86 9.27 -34.85
CA VAL A 385 14.20 9.36 -33.53
C VAL A 385 14.00 10.81 -33.12
N LYS A 386 12.75 11.19 -32.93
CA LYS A 386 12.35 12.55 -32.55
C LYS A 386 12.22 12.69 -31.06
N ILE A 387 12.98 13.61 -30.48
CA ILE A 387 13.03 13.84 -29.02
C ILE A 387 12.61 15.28 -28.73
N GLU A 388 11.67 15.46 -27.79
CA GLU A 388 11.32 16.76 -27.25
C GLU A 388 11.35 16.73 -25.72
N TYR A 389 11.46 17.91 -25.06
CA TYR A 389 11.49 17.97 -23.61
C TYR A 389 10.45 18.92 -23.01
N VAL A 390 10.00 18.58 -21.79
CA VAL A 390 9.08 19.38 -20.99
C VAL A 390 9.50 19.39 -19.53
N HIS A 391 9.35 20.55 -18.88
CA HIS A 391 9.60 20.69 -17.44
C HIS A 391 8.75 21.81 -16.82
N GLY A 392 8.58 21.81 -15.49
CA GLY A 392 7.71 22.74 -14.79
C GLY A 392 8.11 24.22 -14.81
N LYS A 393 9.30 24.57 -15.34
CA LYS A 393 9.72 25.98 -15.51
C LYS A 393 9.33 26.58 -16.88
N LEU A 394 8.80 25.76 -17.79
CA LEU A 394 8.26 26.24 -19.07
C LEU A 394 6.93 26.95 -18.84
N VAL A 395 6.56 27.83 -19.79
CA VAL A 395 5.25 28.49 -19.77
C VAL A 395 4.14 27.43 -19.91
N PRO A 396 3.04 27.50 -19.12
CA PRO A 396 1.97 26.50 -19.16
C PRO A 396 1.39 26.22 -20.55
N LYS A 397 1.32 27.25 -21.40
CA LYS A 397 0.86 27.14 -22.80
C LYS A 397 1.82 26.26 -23.63
N GLU A 398 3.12 26.43 -23.46
CA GLU A 398 4.15 25.66 -24.15
C GLU A 398 4.13 24.19 -23.70
N ILE A 399 3.99 23.95 -22.39
CA ILE A 399 3.84 22.59 -21.84
C ILE A 399 2.65 21.88 -22.50
N LYS A 400 1.49 22.55 -22.52
CA LYS A 400 0.26 22.01 -23.10
C LYS A 400 0.40 21.72 -24.59
N ASP A 401 1.06 22.61 -25.34
CA ASP A 401 1.31 22.44 -26.78
C ASP A 401 2.22 21.22 -27.05
N LYS A 402 3.36 21.14 -26.36
CA LYS A 402 4.29 20.02 -26.50
C LYS A 402 3.67 18.67 -26.15
N ILE A 403 2.85 18.62 -25.08
CA ILE A 403 2.14 17.40 -24.71
C ILE A 403 1.14 16.98 -25.78
N LYS A 404 0.36 17.92 -26.34
CA LYS A 404 -0.59 17.62 -27.43
C LYS A 404 0.12 17.10 -28.68
N ARG A 405 1.25 17.69 -29.05
CA ARG A 405 2.05 17.26 -30.18
C ARG A 405 2.66 15.87 -29.95
N PHE A 406 3.06 15.57 -28.71
CA PHE A 406 3.52 14.23 -28.34
C PHE A 406 2.37 13.21 -28.41
N GLU A 407 1.20 13.55 -27.92
CA GLU A 407 -0.02 12.72 -28.02
C GLU A 407 -0.41 12.46 -29.49
N ALA A 408 -0.20 13.45 -30.36
CA ALA A 408 -0.40 13.32 -31.82
C ALA A 408 0.68 12.48 -32.54
N GLY A 409 1.71 11.99 -31.83
CA GLY A 409 2.78 11.17 -32.41
C GLY A 409 3.85 11.95 -33.14
N GLU A 410 3.96 13.28 -32.96
CA GLU A 410 5.02 14.08 -33.61
C GLU A 410 6.41 13.80 -33.04
N PHE A 411 6.49 13.26 -31.83
CA PHE A 411 7.71 12.89 -31.13
C PHE A 411 7.64 11.45 -30.64
N ASP A 412 8.78 10.77 -30.64
CA ASP A 412 8.92 9.39 -30.19
C ASP A 412 9.25 9.32 -28.69
N ILE A 413 10.05 10.28 -28.21
CA ILE A 413 10.50 10.36 -26.82
C ILE A 413 10.15 11.73 -26.26
N LEU A 414 9.46 11.72 -25.12
CA LEU A 414 9.27 12.92 -24.30
C LEU A 414 10.21 12.86 -23.09
N LEU A 415 11.26 13.68 -23.13
CA LEU A 415 12.17 13.90 -22.01
C LEU A 415 11.47 14.83 -21.02
N ALA A 416 11.17 14.37 -19.82
CA ALA A 416 10.35 15.12 -18.89
C ALA A 416 10.91 15.12 -17.45
N SER A 417 10.64 16.17 -16.71
CA SER A 417 10.74 16.14 -15.25
C SER A 417 9.57 15.39 -14.64
N THR A 418 9.46 15.35 -13.32
CA THR A 418 8.32 14.75 -12.61
C THR A 418 6.95 15.38 -12.92
N ILE A 419 6.88 16.38 -13.79
CA ILE A 419 5.61 17.01 -14.23
C ILE A 419 4.63 15.99 -14.83
N ILE A 420 5.13 14.89 -15.39
CA ILE A 420 4.33 13.78 -15.95
C ILE A 420 3.50 13.08 -14.87
N GLU A 421 3.89 13.17 -13.60
CA GLU A 421 3.13 12.66 -12.46
C GLU A 421 1.70 13.27 -12.38
N ASN A 422 1.48 14.44 -12.99
CA ASN A 422 0.24 15.21 -12.86
C ASN A 422 -0.84 14.84 -13.89
N GLY A 423 -1.32 13.60 -13.89
CA GLY A 423 -2.56 13.23 -14.58
C GLY A 423 -2.48 13.12 -16.11
N ILE A 424 -1.28 13.12 -16.71
CA ILE A 424 -1.11 12.94 -18.16
C ILE A 424 -1.44 11.49 -18.51
N ASP A 425 -2.33 11.31 -19.46
CA ASP A 425 -2.77 10.01 -19.99
C ASP A 425 -2.55 9.95 -21.49
N ILE A 426 -1.53 9.19 -21.92
CA ILE A 426 -1.23 8.96 -23.33
C ILE A 426 -1.15 7.46 -23.55
N SER A 427 -2.14 6.91 -24.22
CA SER A 427 -2.34 5.46 -24.39
C SER A 427 -1.22 4.76 -25.15
N ASN A 428 -0.51 5.47 -26.05
CA ASN A 428 0.58 4.90 -26.83
C ASN A 428 1.93 4.87 -26.11
N VAL A 429 2.04 5.44 -24.90
CA VAL A 429 3.27 5.39 -24.10
C VAL A 429 3.29 4.11 -23.27
N ASN A 430 4.09 3.14 -23.68
CA ASN A 430 4.19 1.85 -23.01
C ASN A 430 5.56 1.62 -22.37
N THR A 431 6.54 2.48 -22.63
CA THR A 431 7.85 2.39 -21.98
C THR A 431 8.18 3.68 -21.24
N MET A 432 8.66 3.52 -19.99
CA MET A 432 9.18 4.60 -19.16
C MET A 432 10.61 4.27 -18.74
N ILE A 433 11.48 5.26 -18.81
CA ILE A 433 12.86 5.20 -18.34
C ILE A 433 13.03 6.28 -17.28
N ILE A 434 13.42 5.92 -16.07
CA ILE A 434 13.61 6.87 -14.95
C ILE A 434 15.08 6.90 -14.58
N GLU A 435 15.73 8.04 -14.84
CA GLU A 435 17.12 8.26 -14.47
C GLU A 435 17.23 8.83 -13.05
N ASN A 436 18.22 8.40 -12.29
CA ASN A 436 18.45 8.81 -10.90
C ASN A 436 17.21 8.57 -9.99
N PHE A 437 16.54 7.42 -10.13
CA PHE A 437 15.34 7.11 -9.38
C PHE A 437 15.57 7.10 -7.86
N ASP A 438 16.81 6.92 -7.40
CA ASP A 438 17.24 7.00 -6.00
C ASP A 438 16.97 8.38 -5.37
N LYS A 439 16.96 9.45 -6.18
CA LYS A 439 16.61 10.81 -5.74
C LYS A 439 15.10 11.04 -5.58
N LEU A 440 14.26 10.17 -6.15
CA LEU A 440 12.79 10.25 -6.07
C LEU A 440 12.26 9.50 -4.84
N GLY A 441 11.10 9.89 -4.32
CA GLY A 441 10.36 9.09 -3.36
C GLY A 441 9.84 7.79 -3.99
N LEU A 442 9.71 6.72 -3.21
CA LEU A 442 9.20 5.44 -3.71
C LEU A 442 7.79 5.61 -4.29
N SER A 443 6.93 6.36 -3.61
CA SER A 443 5.59 6.71 -4.07
C SER A 443 5.60 7.47 -5.41
N GLN A 444 6.58 8.38 -5.63
CA GLN A 444 6.72 9.11 -6.89
C GLN A 444 7.12 8.19 -8.04
N VAL A 445 8.11 7.32 -7.81
CA VAL A 445 8.52 6.30 -8.82
C VAL A 445 7.32 5.47 -9.23
N TYR A 446 6.50 5.10 -8.26
CA TYR A 446 5.31 4.29 -8.51
C TYR A 446 4.20 5.03 -9.26
N GLN A 447 3.93 6.28 -8.92
CA GLN A 447 2.99 7.13 -9.63
C GLN A 447 3.42 7.37 -11.08
N LEU A 448 4.73 7.59 -11.31
CA LEU A 448 5.30 7.68 -12.65
C LEU A 448 5.13 6.36 -13.40
N ARG A 449 5.53 5.23 -12.82
CA ARG A 449 5.33 3.90 -13.40
C ARG A 449 3.88 3.67 -13.85
N GLY A 450 2.91 4.10 -13.06
CA GLY A 450 1.48 3.98 -13.37
C GLY A 450 1.02 4.82 -14.56
N ARG A 451 1.88 5.67 -15.14
CA ARG A 451 1.58 6.47 -16.34
C ARG A 451 1.80 5.71 -17.66
N VAL A 452 2.39 4.53 -17.64
CA VAL A 452 2.59 3.67 -18.82
C VAL A 452 1.75 2.39 -18.71
N GLY A 453 1.63 1.65 -19.83
CA GLY A 453 0.88 0.39 -19.88
C GLY A 453 -0.62 0.59 -19.65
N ARG A 454 -1.22 1.59 -20.26
CA ARG A 454 -2.66 1.89 -20.20
C ARG A 454 -3.44 1.35 -21.39
N SER A 455 -2.76 0.67 -22.28
CA SER A 455 -3.33 -0.05 -23.42
C SER A 455 -3.25 -1.56 -23.20
N ASN A 456 -3.73 -2.33 -24.17
CA ASN A 456 -3.57 -3.78 -24.21
C ASN A 456 -2.14 -4.25 -24.51
N ARG A 457 -1.17 -3.31 -24.60
CA ARG A 457 0.25 -3.60 -24.84
C ARG A 457 1.02 -3.70 -23.53
N GLN A 458 2.02 -4.60 -23.50
CA GLN A 458 2.89 -4.76 -22.34
C GLN A 458 3.65 -3.46 -22.02
N GLY A 459 3.47 -2.95 -20.80
CA GLY A 459 4.20 -1.79 -20.27
C GLY A 459 5.55 -2.18 -19.68
N TYR A 460 6.56 -1.32 -19.85
CA TYR A 460 7.90 -1.47 -19.29
C TYR A 460 8.31 -0.21 -18.52
N CYS A 461 8.94 -0.40 -17.37
CA CYS A 461 9.53 0.67 -16.59
C CYS A 461 10.98 0.32 -16.27
N TYR A 462 11.92 1.10 -16.79
CA TYR A 462 13.35 0.92 -16.54
C TYR A 462 13.82 1.96 -15.53
N LEU A 463 14.38 1.50 -14.42
CA LEU A 463 14.93 2.33 -13.35
C LEU A 463 16.45 2.30 -13.45
N LEU A 464 17.06 3.44 -13.80
CA LEU A 464 18.50 3.53 -14.02
C LEU A 464 19.22 3.81 -12.69
N LYS A 465 20.11 2.90 -12.31
CA LYS A 465 20.96 3.06 -11.12
C LYS A 465 22.01 4.15 -11.36
N ASN A 466 22.25 4.96 -10.33
CA ASN A 466 23.42 5.80 -10.31
C ASN A 466 24.60 5.01 -9.69
N THR A 467 25.77 5.05 -10.32
CA THR A 467 27.00 4.41 -9.84
C THR A 467 27.44 4.89 -8.45
N ARG A 468 26.92 6.04 -7.97
CA ARG A 468 27.19 6.62 -6.63
C ARG A 468 25.94 6.58 -5.74
N SER A 469 25.26 5.43 -5.63
CA SER A 469 24.06 5.33 -4.81
C SER A 469 24.36 5.52 -3.31
N THR A 470 23.54 6.33 -2.63
CA THR A 470 23.56 6.49 -1.17
C THR A 470 23.02 5.25 -0.46
N LYS A 471 23.29 5.07 0.85
CA LYS A 471 22.70 3.98 1.66
C LYS A 471 21.16 3.92 1.50
N LYS A 472 20.48 5.09 1.49
CA LYS A 472 19.03 5.20 1.22
C LYS A 472 18.64 4.74 -0.20
N GLY A 473 19.48 4.98 -1.20
CA GLY A 473 19.29 4.49 -2.57
C GLY A 473 19.32 2.97 -2.65
N LYS A 474 20.22 2.30 -1.92
CA LYS A 474 20.29 0.85 -1.83
C LYS A 474 19.05 0.24 -1.17
N GLN A 475 18.57 0.84 -0.07
CA GLN A 475 17.32 0.39 0.60
C GLN A 475 16.09 0.53 -0.30
N LYS A 476 15.99 1.64 -1.06
CA LYS A 476 14.92 1.82 -2.05
C LYS A 476 14.99 0.76 -3.15
N GLN A 477 16.19 0.43 -3.61
CA GLN A 477 16.39 -0.62 -4.60
C GLN A 477 15.94 -1.98 -4.07
N GLU A 478 16.36 -2.38 -2.87
CA GLU A 478 15.92 -3.62 -2.22
C GLU A 478 14.39 -3.68 -2.06
N SER A 479 13.76 -2.54 -1.76
CA SER A 479 12.30 -2.45 -1.69
C SER A 479 11.64 -2.61 -3.05
N ILE A 480 12.22 -2.05 -4.12
CA ILE A 480 11.73 -2.21 -5.49
C ILE A 480 11.91 -3.65 -5.96
N ASP A 481 13.06 -4.26 -5.70
CA ASP A 481 13.34 -5.66 -6.05
C ASP A 481 12.36 -6.63 -5.33
N LYS A 482 11.99 -6.32 -4.09
CA LYS A 482 10.94 -7.06 -3.35
C LYS A 482 9.55 -6.87 -3.96
N ILE A 483 9.27 -5.69 -4.50
CA ILE A 483 7.98 -5.34 -5.11
C ILE A 483 7.84 -5.93 -6.52
N GLU A 484 8.94 -6.14 -7.26
CA GLU A 484 8.92 -6.81 -8.57
C GLU A 484 8.35 -8.24 -8.51
N GLY A 485 8.58 -8.97 -7.41
CA GLY A 485 8.04 -10.31 -7.17
C GLY A 485 6.58 -10.35 -6.70
N ILE A 486 6.00 -9.21 -6.33
CA ILE A 486 4.67 -9.14 -5.74
C ILE A 486 3.75 -8.39 -6.73
N LYS A 487 2.64 -9.02 -7.12
CA LYS A 487 1.53 -8.39 -7.86
C LYS A 487 0.81 -7.35 -6.96
N SER A 488 1.54 -6.44 -6.32
CA SER A 488 1.04 -5.62 -5.23
C SER A 488 0.81 -4.17 -5.65
N GLY A 489 -0.34 -3.63 -5.23
CA GLY A 489 -0.81 -2.29 -5.54
C GLY A 489 -0.12 -1.16 -4.74
N GLY A 490 -0.50 0.09 -5.05
CA GLY A 490 0.03 1.31 -4.44
C GLY A 490 -0.05 1.39 -2.93
N PHE A 491 -0.98 0.64 -2.32
CA PHE A 491 -1.12 0.54 -0.88
C PHE A 491 0.13 -0.08 -0.21
N GLN A 492 0.63 -1.21 -0.73
CA GLN A 492 1.82 -1.87 -0.17
C GLN A 492 3.07 -1.01 -0.35
N ILE A 493 3.16 -0.28 -1.45
CA ILE A 493 4.25 0.64 -1.70
C ILE A 493 4.22 1.83 -0.74
N SER A 494 3.05 2.35 -0.44
CA SER A 494 2.91 3.39 0.57
C SER A 494 3.33 2.89 1.95
N MET A 495 3.07 1.63 2.27
CA MET A 495 3.58 0.99 3.49
C MET A 495 5.10 0.87 3.49
N GLU A 496 5.72 0.49 2.38
CA GLU A 496 7.18 0.43 2.27
C GLU A 496 7.81 1.83 2.27
N ASP A 497 7.23 2.81 1.58
CA ASP A 497 7.68 4.21 1.60
C ASP A 497 7.61 4.80 3.02
N LEU A 498 6.54 4.46 3.76
CA LEU A 498 6.38 4.78 5.18
C LEU A 498 7.51 4.21 6.03
N LYS A 499 7.86 2.94 5.82
CA LYS A 499 8.96 2.29 6.51
C LYS A 499 10.33 2.92 6.16
N ILE A 500 10.53 3.37 4.92
CA ILE A 500 11.77 3.99 4.46
C ILE A 500 11.92 5.44 4.93
N ARG A 501 10.86 6.22 4.91
CA ARG A 501 10.91 7.65 5.31
C ARG A 501 10.87 7.87 6.81
N GLY A 502 10.36 6.89 7.54
CA GLY A 502 10.14 7.00 8.98
C GLY A 502 8.82 7.68 9.34
N ALA A 503 8.39 7.38 10.54
CA ALA A 503 7.11 7.85 11.07
C ALA A 503 7.12 9.33 11.50
N GLY A 504 8.24 10.03 11.37
CA GLY A 504 8.40 11.40 11.87
C GLY A 504 7.49 12.43 11.21
N GLU A 505 7.12 12.23 9.95
CA GLU A 505 6.13 13.08 9.27
C GLU A 505 4.67 12.76 9.65
N ILE A 506 4.44 11.66 10.40
CA ILE A 506 3.10 11.11 10.61
C ILE A 506 2.35 11.81 11.75
N LEU A 507 3.06 12.14 12.81
CA LEU A 507 2.46 12.50 14.11
C LEU A 507 2.82 13.91 14.59
N GLY A 508 3.60 14.67 13.78
CA GLY A 508 4.10 16.02 14.11
C GLY A 508 5.44 15.99 14.85
N ASP A 509 6.09 17.15 14.91
CA ASP A 509 7.47 17.34 15.38
C ASP A 509 7.79 16.82 16.81
N ARG A 510 6.76 16.59 17.62
CA ARG A 510 6.93 16.16 19.03
C ARG A 510 7.29 14.68 19.20
N GLN A 511 7.12 13.82 18.18
CA GLN A 511 7.26 12.36 18.31
C GLN A 511 8.39 11.76 17.46
N HIS A 512 9.16 12.59 16.77
CA HIS A 512 10.24 12.17 15.86
C HIS A 512 11.27 11.23 16.51
N GLY A 513 11.80 11.60 17.67
CA GLY A 513 12.86 10.81 18.34
C GLY A 513 12.39 9.50 18.97
N THR A 514 11.10 9.38 19.24
CA THR A 514 10.53 8.23 19.95
C THR A 514 10.31 7.04 19.02
N ILE A 515 9.82 7.30 17.81
CA ILE A 515 9.59 6.25 16.80
C ILE A 515 10.92 5.71 16.25
N GLU A 516 11.94 6.57 16.13
CA GLU A 516 13.30 6.12 15.80
C GLU A 516 13.89 5.16 16.84
N THR A 517 13.48 5.31 18.10
CA THR A 517 13.97 4.45 19.19
C THR A 517 13.31 3.08 19.24
N PHE A 518 12.01 3.00 18.91
CA PHE A 518 11.19 1.79 19.08
C PHE A 518 10.83 1.10 17.75
N GLY A 519 11.06 1.76 16.63
CA GLY A 519 10.62 1.29 15.32
C GLY A 519 9.11 1.45 15.12
N TYR A 520 8.73 1.55 13.86
CA TYR A 520 7.34 1.83 13.45
C TYR A 520 6.35 0.72 13.85
N ASP A 521 6.70 -0.54 13.58
CA ASP A 521 5.78 -1.67 13.80
C ASP A 521 5.42 -1.85 15.28
N LEU A 522 6.41 -1.73 16.18
CA LEU A 522 6.16 -1.80 17.62
C LEU A 522 5.33 -0.62 18.13
N TYR A 523 5.61 0.59 17.62
CA TYR A 523 4.84 1.78 17.98
C TYR A 523 3.35 1.63 17.59
N ILE A 524 3.05 1.21 16.37
CA ILE A 524 1.67 1.00 15.90
C ILE A 524 0.97 -0.11 16.68
N LYS A 525 1.68 -1.19 17.01
CA LYS A 525 1.13 -2.27 17.86
C LYS A 525 0.70 -1.73 19.22
N MET A 526 1.59 -0.97 19.89
CA MET A 526 1.29 -0.37 21.19
C MET A 526 0.13 0.63 21.13
N LEU A 527 0.07 1.45 20.08
CA LEU A 527 -1.01 2.41 19.87
C LEU A 527 -2.36 1.71 19.63
N ASN A 528 -2.38 0.64 18.81
CA ASN A 528 -3.57 -0.16 18.58
C ASN A 528 -4.07 -0.83 19.87
N GLU A 529 -3.17 -1.40 20.66
CA GLU A 529 -3.52 -2.00 21.95
C GLU A 529 -4.14 -0.96 22.90
N GLU A 530 -3.57 0.25 22.93
CA GLU A 530 -4.09 1.32 23.77
C GLU A 530 -5.46 1.84 23.31
N ILE A 531 -5.66 1.99 22.00
CA ILE A 531 -6.97 2.34 21.43
C ILE A 531 -8.03 1.28 21.77
N GLN A 532 -7.68 -0.01 21.68
CA GLN A 532 -8.60 -1.10 22.06
C GLN A 532 -8.94 -1.09 23.55
N LYS A 533 -7.97 -0.80 24.43
CA LYS A 533 -8.20 -0.62 25.87
C LYS A 533 -9.17 0.52 26.14
N GLN A 534 -8.95 1.67 25.53
CA GLN A 534 -9.80 2.85 25.67
C GLN A 534 -11.22 2.63 25.12
N LYS A 535 -11.37 1.81 24.07
CA LYS A 535 -12.69 1.39 23.53
C LYS A 535 -13.36 0.27 24.34
N GLY A 536 -12.69 -0.33 25.32
CA GLY A 536 -13.21 -1.48 26.07
C GLY A 536 -13.31 -2.78 25.25
N THR A 537 -12.65 -2.83 24.10
CA THR A 537 -12.62 -4.00 23.19
C THR A 537 -11.34 -4.80 23.31
N TYR A 538 -10.41 -4.36 24.15
CA TYR A 538 -9.14 -5.05 24.38
C TYR A 538 -9.39 -6.39 25.07
N LYS A 539 -8.99 -7.45 24.39
CA LYS A 539 -8.91 -8.79 25.01
C LYS A 539 -7.49 -8.97 25.52
N GLU A 540 -7.34 -9.09 26.82
CA GLU A 540 -6.05 -9.37 27.43
C GLU A 540 -5.52 -10.68 26.84
N ARG A 541 -4.38 -10.63 26.13
CA ARG A 541 -3.72 -11.85 25.72
C ARG A 541 -3.21 -12.53 26.97
N ILE A 542 -3.53 -13.79 27.13
CA ILE A 542 -2.97 -14.60 28.20
C ILE A 542 -1.47 -14.76 27.90
N GLU A 543 -0.65 -13.87 28.47
CA GLU A 543 0.79 -13.77 28.16
C GLU A 543 1.62 -14.99 28.60
N ASN A 544 1.05 -15.94 29.34
CA ASN A 544 1.79 -17.03 29.98
C ASN A 544 1.13 -18.41 29.84
N VAL A 545 0.63 -18.75 28.67
CA VAL A 545 0.32 -20.17 28.42
C VAL A 545 1.62 -20.90 28.14
N GLN A 546 2.23 -21.50 29.14
CA GLN A 546 3.25 -22.53 28.94
C GLN A 546 2.55 -23.84 28.57
N ILE A 547 2.52 -24.15 27.29
CA ILE A 547 2.14 -25.50 26.85
C ILE A 547 3.37 -26.39 27.08
N ILE A 548 3.37 -27.14 28.18
CA ILE A 548 4.40 -28.15 28.44
C ILE A 548 3.94 -29.42 27.72
N ILE A 549 4.42 -29.64 26.51
CA ILE A 549 4.25 -30.88 25.79
C ILE A 549 5.45 -31.78 26.16
N ASN A 550 5.19 -32.98 26.64
CA ASN A 550 6.24 -33.94 26.96
C ASN A 550 7.01 -34.43 25.74
N ASN A 551 6.50 -34.20 24.53
CA ASN A 551 7.21 -34.41 23.27
C ASN A 551 7.93 -33.15 22.87
N ARG A 552 9.25 -33.16 22.98
CA ARG A 552 10.14 -32.12 22.48
C ARG A 552 10.20 -32.25 20.95
N GLY A 553 9.79 -31.22 20.22
CA GLY A 553 9.84 -31.20 18.77
C GLY A 553 10.53 -29.94 18.27
N SER A 554 11.56 -30.09 17.47
CA SER A 554 12.12 -29.04 16.64
C SER A 554 11.87 -29.39 15.18
N ILE A 555 11.71 -28.41 14.30
CA ILE A 555 11.70 -28.67 12.86
C ILE A 555 13.15 -28.93 12.45
N PRO A 556 13.51 -30.15 12.00
CA PRO A 556 14.90 -30.44 11.66
C PRO A 556 15.41 -29.58 10.52
N GLU A 557 16.65 -29.14 10.60
CA GLU A 557 17.28 -28.30 9.57
C GLU A 557 17.42 -29.05 8.23
N THR A 558 17.45 -30.36 8.28
CA THR A 558 17.44 -31.27 7.11
C THR A 558 16.09 -31.28 6.39
N TYR A 559 15.01 -30.86 7.05
CA TYR A 559 13.66 -30.84 6.47
C TYR A 559 13.34 -29.47 5.87
N ILE A 560 13.59 -28.40 6.61
CA ILE A 560 13.41 -27.00 6.17
C ILE A 560 14.52 -26.16 6.78
N SER A 561 15.25 -25.43 5.97
CA SER A 561 16.40 -24.61 6.39
C SER A 561 16.04 -23.15 6.71
N GLY A 562 16.77 -22.56 7.64
CA GLY A 562 16.95 -21.13 7.86
C GLY A 562 15.67 -20.29 7.92
N GLU A 563 15.44 -19.46 6.90
CA GLU A 563 14.38 -18.44 6.87
C GLU A 563 12.97 -19.04 6.80
N GLU A 564 12.79 -20.14 6.08
CA GLU A 564 11.50 -20.81 5.96
C GLU A 564 11.06 -21.42 7.30
N ARG A 565 12.02 -21.98 8.05
CA ARG A 565 11.82 -22.51 9.39
C ARG A 565 11.31 -21.42 10.35
N LEU A 566 11.92 -20.23 10.31
CA LEU A 566 11.47 -19.08 11.09
C LEU A 566 10.08 -18.63 10.69
N SER A 567 9.75 -18.65 9.40
CA SER A 567 8.42 -18.30 8.89
C SER A 567 7.32 -19.23 9.44
N ILE A 568 7.60 -20.52 9.52
CA ILE A 568 6.66 -21.51 10.07
C ILE A 568 6.46 -21.26 11.57
N TYR A 569 7.53 -21.09 12.34
CA TYR A 569 7.41 -20.76 13.77
C TYR A 569 6.63 -19.46 14.00
N LYS A 570 6.84 -18.45 13.14
CA LYS A 570 6.06 -17.20 13.21
C LYS A 570 4.57 -17.40 12.93
N ARG A 571 4.22 -18.29 12.01
CA ARG A 571 2.82 -18.66 11.76
C ARG A 571 2.21 -19.38 12.97
N PHE A 572 2.93 -20.30 13.61
CA PHE A 572 2.46 -20.94 14.83
C PHE A 572 2.27 -19.95 16.00
N ALA A 573 3.23 -19.05 16.21
CA ALA A 573 3.14 -18.04 17.27
C ALA A 573 1.98 -17.04 17.08
N MET A 574 1.42 -16.95 15.87
CA MET A 574 0.29 -16.06 15.53
C MET A 574 -1.08 -16.76 15.54
N LEU A 575 -1.15 -18.04 15.86
CA LEU A 575 -2.41 -18.76 15.98
C LEU A 575 -3.15 -18.27 17.24
N GLU A 576 -4.33 -17.68 17.06
CA GLU A 576 -5.18 -17.17 18.16
C GLU A 576 -6.28 -18.15 18.53
N THR A 577 -6.58 -19.14 17.69
CA THR A 577 -7.63 -20.16 17.89
C THR A 577 -7.23 -21.50 17.32
N PHE A 578 -7.75 -22.56 17.91
CA PHE A 578 -7.65 -23.94 17.43
C PHE A 578 -8.71 -24.23 16.36
N ASP A 579 -8.70 -23.51 15.24
CA ASP A 579 -9.55 -23.85 14.09
C ASP A 579 -8.74 -24.47 12.96
#